data_c404f4314cb6276d0eecf9cab8e8a15a
#
_entry.id   c404f4314cb6276d0eecf9cab8e8a15a
#
_cell.length_a   1.000
_cell.length_b   1.000
_cell.length_c   1.000
_cell.angle_alpha   90.00
_cell.angle_beta   90.00
_cell.angle_gamma   90.00
#
_symmetry.space_group_name_H-M   'P 1'
#
loop_
_entity.id
_entity.type
_entity.pdbx_description
1 polymer ?
#
loop_
_entity_poly.entity_id
_entity_poly.type
_entity_poly.pdbx_seq_one_letter_code
_entity_poly.pdbx_strand_id
1 'polypeptide(L)'
;KEEWQTAKQTGIYNGSDNDKKDGYIHFSEEDQVPETLKSHYPKKENLILLRVNAFKLEHLLWEQASNGDMYPHLYSSLDVKNVVDEFELPLDNDGIHELPEILKKYQFSRPR
;
A
#
# COMPACT_ATOMS: atom_id res chain seq x y z
N LYS A 1 5.40 10.04 -0.94
CA LYS A 1 4.96 11.01 0.09
C LYS A 1 4.40 12.28 -0.52
N GLU A 2 5.10 12.84 -1.49
CA GLU A 2 4.64 14.05 -2.17
C GLU A 2 3.33 13.81 -2.91
N GLU A 3 3.21 12.67 -3.54
CA GLU A 3 1.99 12.27 -4.26
C GLU A 3 0.80 12.24 -3.32
N TRP A 4 1.00 11.73 -2.10
CA TRP A 4 -0.06 11.68 -1.11
C TRP A 4 -0.42 13.07 -0.58
N GLN A 5 0.58 13.93 -0.40
CA GLN A 5 0.31 15.30 0.02
C GLN A 5 -0.54 16.04 -1.01
N THR A 6 -0.23 15.86 -2.29
CA THR A 6 -1.02 16.44 -3.37
C THR A 6 -2.43 15.88 -3.38
N ALA A 7 -2.57 14.57 -3.19
CA ALA A 7 -3.88 13.91 -3.17
C ALA A 7 -4.77 14.46 -2.04
N LYS A 8 -4.20 14.73 -0.88
CA LYS A 8 -4.96 15.31 0.23
C LYS A 8 -5.50 16.68 -0.11
N GLN A 9 -4.78 17.46 -0.91
CA GLN A 9 -5.24 18.78 -1.32
C GLN A 9 -6.35 18.71 -2.35
N THR A 10 -6.29 17.75 -3.26
CA THR A 10 -7.29 17.63 -4.33
C THR A 10 -8.48 16.76 -3.94
N GLY A 11 -8.32 15.91 -2.93
CA GLY A 11 -9.35 14.98 -2.49
C GLY A 11 -9.34 13.63 -3.20
N ILE A 12 -8.48 13.46 -4.20
CA ILE A 12 -8.45 12.24 -5.01
C ILE A 12 -7.01 11.80 -5.23
N TYR A 13 -6.76 10.51 -5.08
CA TYR A 13 -5.48 9.91 -5.40
C TYR A 13 -5.63 9.07 -6.67
N ASN A 14 -4.82 9.36 -7.67
CA ASN A 14 -4.90 8.69 -8.97
C ASN A 14 -3.84 7.59 -9.16
N GLY A 15 -3.07 7.31 -8.13
CA GLY A 15 -2.05 6.29 -8.19
C GLY A 15 -0.65 6.84 -8.45
N SER A 16 0.33 5.98 -8.22
CA SER A 16 1.73 6.26 -8.54
C SER A 16 1.95 6.14 -10.04
N ASP A 17 3.16 6.47 -10.49
CA ASP A 17 3.50 6.28 -11.91
C ASP A 17 3.35 4.82 -12.32
N ASN A 18 3.74 3.89 -11.44
CA ASN A 18 3.60 2.47 -11.72
C ASN A 18 2.14 2.05 -11.80
N ASP A 19 1.30 2.60 -10.93
CA ASP A 19 -0.14 2.33 -10.97
C ASP A 19 -0.74 2.79 -12.30
N LYS A 20 -0.37 4.00 -12.73
CA LYS A 20 -0.89 4.56 -13.98
C LYS A 20 -0.44 3.74 -15.19
N LYS A 21 0.77 3.23 -15.14
CA LYS A 21 1.31 2.38 -16.20
C LYS A 21 0.52 1.08 -16.31
N ASP A 22 0.17 0.49 -15.17
CA ASP A 22 -0.54 -0.80 -15.14
C ASP A 22 -2.05 -0.64 -15.30
N GLY A 23 -2.57 0.55 -15.10
CA GLY A 23 -4.00 0.84 -15.30
C GLY A 23 -4.87 0.63 -14.07
N TYR A 24 -4.28 0.46 -12.89
CA TYR A 24 -5.02 0.30 -11.63
C TYR A 24 -4.12 0.64 -10.44
N ILE A 25 -4.73 0.99 -9.31
CA ILE A 25 -3.97 1.25 -8.10
C ILE A 25 -3.74 -0.09 -7.37
N HIS A 26 -2.48 -0.36 -7.06
CA HIS A 26 -2.07 -1.60 -6.38
C HIS A 26 -2.30 -1.47 -4.89
N PHE A 27 -2.92 -2.49 -4.30
CA PHE A 27 -3.13 -2.58 -2.86
C PHE A 27 -2.52 -3.89 -2.35
N SER A 28 -2.40 -3.98 -1.04
CA SER A 28 -2.04 -5.22 -0.36
C SER A 28 -3.01 -5.42 0.81
N GLU A 29 -3.31 -6.66 1.13
CA GLU A 29 -3.99 -6.96 2.37
C GLU A 29 -3.01 -6.80 3.53
N GLU A 30 -3.52 -6.65 4.75
CA GLU A 30 -2.68 -6.39 5.92
C GLU A 30 -1.48 -7.31 6.03
N ASP A 31 -1.72 -8.61 5.90
CA ASP A 31 -0.66 -9.60 6.08
C ASP A 31 0.32 -9.65 4.92
N GLN A 32 -0.01 -9.02 3.81
CA GLN A 32 0.88 -8.97 2.64
C GLN A 32 1.84 -7.79 2.68
N VAL A 33 1.59 -6.80 3.55
CA VAL A 33 2.37 -5.56 3.56
C VAL A 33 3.88 -5.79 3.75
N PRO A 34 4.34 -6.59 4.73
CA PRO A 34 5.78 -6.77 4.89
C PRO A 34 6.45 -7.33 3.65
N GLU A 35 5.82 -8.30 3.00
CA GLU A 35 6.39 -8.91 1.78
C GLU A 35 6.38 -7.94 0.62
N THR A 36 5.31 -7.16 0.48
CA THR A 36 5.22 -6.15 -0.57
C THR A 36 6.34 -5.11 -0.44
N LEU A 37 6.58 -4.65 0.79
CA LEU A 37 7.65 -3.68 1.02
C LEU A 37 9.01 -4.25 0.67
N LYS A 38 9.25 -5.50 1.05
CA LYS A 38 10.53 -6.16 0.79
C LYS A 38 10.76 -6.39 -0.70
N SER A 39 9.71 -6.79 -1.42
CA SER A 39 9.82 -7.17 -2.83
C SER A 39 9.82 -5.97 -3.77
N HIS A 40 9.03 -4.95 -3.47
CA HIS A 40 8.79 -3.84 -4.40
C HIS A 40 9.37 -2.51 -3.95
N TYR A 41 9.71 -2.36 -2.67
CA TYR A 41 10.19 -1.09 -2.13
C TYR A 41 11.43 -1.24 -1.25
N PRO A 42 12.39 -2.12 -1.62
CA PRO A 42 13.53 -2.35 -0.74
C PRO A 42 14.31 -1.04 -0.51
N LYS A 43 14.54 -0.71 0.74
CA LYS A 43 15.31 0.46 1.15
C LYS A 43 14.77 1.80 0.66
N LYS A 44 13.53 1.84 0.20
CA LYS A 44 12.96 3.08 -0.32
C LYS A 44 12.50 3.97 0.83
N GLU A 45 12.96 5.23 0.80
CA GLU A 45 12.60 6.23 1.80
C GLU A 45 11.33 6.98 1.40
N ASN A 46 10.79 7.72 2.35
CA ASN A 46 9.66 8.63 2.14
C ASN A 46 8.38 7.93 1.70
N LEU A 47 8.19 6.72 2.19
CA LEU A 47 6.94 5.99 1.96
C LEU A 47 5.91 6.32 3.03
N ILE A 48 4.67 6.39 2.61
CA ILE A 48 3.51 6.49 3.50
C ILE A 48 2.65 5.26 3.26
N LEU A 49 2.33 4.56 4.34
CA LEU A 49 1.41 3.44 4.29
C LEU A 49 0.00 3.95 4.56
N LEU A 50 -0.91 3.68 3.65
CA LEU A 50 -2.29 4.10 3.79
C LEU A 50 -3.17 2.91 4.10
N ARG A 51 -3.99 3.03 5.14
CA ARG A 51 -5.02 2.04 5.44
C ARG A 51 -6.34 2.53 4.88
N VAL A 52 -6.95 1.74 4.05
CA VAL A 52 -8.13 2.12 3.28
C VAL A 52 -9.29 1.21 3.64
N ASN A 53 -10.49 1.80 3.76
CA ASN A 53 -11.71 1.03 3.99
C ASN A 53 -12.18 0.42 2.68
N ALA A 54 -11.84 -0.85 2.45
CA ALA A 54 -12.15 -1.54 1.21
C ALA A 54 -13.65 -1.68 0.96
N PHE A 55 -14.46 -1.72 2.01
CA PHE A 55 -15.91 -1.87 1.87
C PHE A 55 -16.57 -0.67 1.19
N LYS A 56 -15.89 0.47 1.17
CA LYS A 56 -16.40 1.68 0.54
C LYS A 56 -15.90 1.87 -0.88
N LEU A 57 -15.06 0.96 -1.37
CA LEU A 57 -14.49 1.09 -2.71
C LEU A 57 -15.31 0.32 -3.72
N GLU A 58 -15.63 1.00 -4.84
CA GLU A 58 -16.19 0.34 -6.02
C GLU A 58 -15.04 0.03 -6.95
N HIS A 59 -15.23 -0.92 -7.84
CA HIS A 59 -14.22 -1.30 -8.84
C HIS A 59 -12.93 -1.86 -8.24
N LEU A 60 -13.03 -2.45 -7.05
CA LEU A 60 -11.91 -3.12 -6.42
C LEU A 60 -12.00 -4.62 -6.72
N LEU A 61 -10.97 -5.16 -7.38
CA LEU A 61 -10.93 -6.56 -7.78
C LEU A 61 -9.69 -7.22 -7.18
N TRP A 62 -9.88 -8.44 -6.66
CA TRP A 62 -8.73 -9.26 -6.23
C TRP A 62 -8.25 -10.05 -7.43
N GLU A 63 -6.98 -9.86 -7.80
CA GLU A 63 -6.40 -10.48 -8.98
C GLU A 63 -5.09 -11.16 -8.63
N GLN A 64 -4.79 -12.25 -9.33
CA GLN A 64 -3.59 -13.03 -9.07
C GLN A 64 -2.35 -12.34 -9.62
N ALA A 65 -1.32 -12.24 -8.77
CA ALA A 65 -0.03 -11.71 -9.17
C ALA A 65 0.88 -12.85 -9.63
N SER A 66 2.05 -12.49 -10.16
CA SER A 66 3.01 -13.47 -10.66
C SER A 66 3.50 -14.45 -9.60
N ASN A 67 3.45 -14.06 -8.32
CA ASN A 67 3.85 -14.94 -7.22
C ASN A 67 2.74 -15.93 -6.81
N GLY A 68 1.57 -15.88 -7.46
CA GLY A 68 0.46 -16.75 -7.16
C GLY A 68 -0.53 -16.21 -6.13
N ASP A 69 -0.19 -15.16 -5.41
CA ASP A 69 -1.06 -14.56 -4.40
C ASP A 69 -2.06 -13.61 -5.04
N MET A 70 -3.20 -13.44 -4.38
CA MET A 70 -4.23 -12.50 -4.82
C MET A 70 -4.04 -11.16 -4.14
N TYR A 71 -4.08 -10.09 -4.92
CA TYR A 71 -3.94 -8.72 -4.40
C TYR A 71 -5.12 -7.87 -4.85
N PRO A 72 -5.58 -6.94 -4.02
CA PRO A 72 -6.65 -6.02 -4.44
C PRO A 72 -6.11 -4.98 -5.43
N HIS A 73 -6.82 -4.80 -6.52
CA HIS A 73 -6.48 -3.78 -7.54
C HIS A 73 -7.69 -2.87 -7.72
N LEU A 74 -7.47 -1.57 -7.60
CA LEU A 74 -8.54 -0.58 -7.72
C LEU A 74 -8.53 0.03 -9.12
N TYR A 75 -9.60 -0.19 -9.87
CA TYR A 75 -9.73 0.30 -11.24
C TYR A 75 -10.47 1.64 -11.31
N SER A 76 -10.19 2.51 -10.36
CA SER A 76 -10.72 3.87 -10.32
C SER A 76 -9.78 4.73 -9.47
N SER A 77 -10.05 6.03 -9.40
CA SER A 77 -9.35 6.89 -8.48
C SER A 77 -9.76 6.56 -7.05
N LEU A 78 -8.87 6.82 -6.10
CA LEU A 78 -9.13 6.62 -4.67
C LEU A 78 -9.58 7.95 -4.06
N ASP A 79 -10.78 7.96 -3.50
CA ASP A 79 -11.25 9.12 -2.73
C ASP A 79 -10.52 9.11 -1.39
N VAL A 80 -9.85 10.22 -1.06
CA VAL A 80 -9.06 10.29 0.17
C VAL A 80 -9.92 10.12 1.42
N LYS A 81 -11.23 10.36 1.34
CA LYS A 81 -12.13 10.11 2.46
C LYS A 81 -12.20 8.65 2.88
N ASN A 82 -11.83 7.75 2.00
CA ASN A 82 -11.83 6.31 2.28
C ASN A 82 -10.54 5.84 2.95
N VAL A 83 -9.57 6.73 3.10
CA VAL A 83 -8.33 6.44 3.82
C VAL A 83 -8.58 6.69 5.30
N VAL A 84 -8.41 5.66 6.12
CA VAL A 84 -8.71 5.76 7.55
C VAL A 84 -7.49 6.03 8.41
N ASP A 85 -6.31 5.67 7.92
CA ASP A 85 -5.04 5.95 8.61
C ASP A 85 -3.93 6.16 7.62
N GLU A 86 -2.94 6.94 8.03
CA GLU A 86 -1.69 7.07 7.28
C GLU A 86 -0.52 6.91 8.25
N PHE A 87 0.49 6.19 7.83
CA PHE A 87 1.66 5.90 8.64
C PHE A 87 2.92 6.16 7.84
N GLU A 88 3.87 6.88 8.43
CA GLU A 88 5.19 6.96 7.84
C GLU A 88 5.92 5.64 8.05
N LEU A 89 6.75 5.27 7.09
CA LEU A 89 7.52 4.03 7.15
C LEU A 89 9.02 4.36 7.13
N PRO A 90 9.58 4.74 8.28
CA PRO A 90 11.01 5.02 8.33
C PRO A 90 11.81 3.72 8.17
N LEU A 91 13.03 3.87 7.69
CA LEU A 91 13.95 2.74 7.58
C LEU A 91 14.74 2.58 8.87
N ASP A 92 14.99 1.33 9.27
CA ASP A 92 15.89 1.05 10.36
C ASP A 92 17.35 1.05 9.87
N ASN A 93 18.29 0.69 10.75
CA ASN A 93 19.72 0.71 10.40
C ASN A 93 20.09 -0.26 9.30
N ASP A 94 19.27 -1.27 9.06
CA ASP A 94 19.50 -2.27 8.01
C ASP A 94 18.77 -1.93 6.72
N GLY A 95 18.10 -0.78 6.67
CA GLY A 95 17.34 -0.36 5.51
C GLY A 95 16.00 -1.06 5.37
N ILE A 96 15.47 -1.58 6.46
CA ILE A 96 14.18 -2.27 6.50
C ILE A 96 13.13 -1.32 7.07
N HIS A 97 11.95 -1.30 6.45
CA HIS A 97 10.88 -0.41 6.88
C HIS A 97 10.34 -0.80 8.25
N GLU A 98 10.24 0.20 9.13
CA GLU A 98 9.63 -0.01 10.45
C GLU A 98 8.12 0.04 10.29
N LEU A 99 7.45 -1.03 10.68
CA LEU A 99 6.00 -1.14 10.54
C LEU A 99 5.28 -0.47 11.70
N PRO A 100 4.07 0.08 11.45
CA PRO A 100 3.21 0.53 12.55
C PRO A 100 2.93 -0.63 13.51
N GLU A 101 2.63 -0.29 14.75
CA GLU A 101 2.43 -1.27 15.81
C GLU A 101 1.39 -2.32 15.43
N ILE A 102 0.30 -1.90 14.78
CA ILE A 102 -0.78 -2.82 14.43
C ILE A 102 -0.36 -3.88 13.40
N LEU A 103 0.73 -3.64 12.68
CA LEU A 103 1.23 -4.57 11.67
C LEU A 103 2.45 -5.35 12.09
N LYS A 104 3.01 -5.06 13.27
CA LYS A 104 4.24 -5.72 13.71
C LYS A 104 4.06 -7.22 13.88
N LYS A 105 2.86 -7.68 14.17
CA LYS A 105 2.57 -9.10 14.29
C LYS A 105 2.87 -9.87 13.02
N TYR A 106 2.88 -9.23 11.86
CA TYR A 106 3.14 -9.89 10.59
C TYR A 106 4.62 -9.99 10.22
N GLN A 107 5.49 -9.28 10.94
CA GLN A 107 6.93 -9.32 10.65
C GLN A 107 7.55 -10.70 10.88
N PHE A 108 7.03 -11.41 11.88
CA PHE A 108 7.61 -12.68 12.30
C PHE A 108 6.67 -13.85 12.12
N SER A 109 5.50 -13.62 11.51
CA SER A 109 4.42 -14.58 11.56
C SER A 109 4.19 -15.34 10.27
N ARG A 110 5.10 -15.25 9.33
CA ARG A 110 4.97 -15.93 8.03
C ARG A 110 5.63 -17.29 8.08
N PRO A 111 4.97 -18.28 8.65
CA PRO A 111 5.54 -19.62 8.72
C PRO A 111 5.70 -20.17 7.31
N ARG A 112 6.66 -21.01 7.17
CA ARG A 112 6.95 -21.60 5.86
C ARG A 112 6.98 -23.11 5.96
#